data_f12ce66fc656a6122d81909fece71e9f
#
_entry.id   f12ce66fc656a6122d81909fece71e9f
#
_cell.length_a   1.000
_cell.length_b   1.000
_cell.length_c   1.000
_cell.angle_alpha   90.00
_cell.angle_beta   90.00
_cell.angle_gamma   90.00
#
_symmetry.space_group_name_H-M   'P 1'
#
loop_
_entity.id
_entity.type
_entity.pdbx_description
1 polymer ?
#
loop_
_entity_poly.entity_id
_entity_poly.type
_entity_poly.pdbx_seq_one_letter_code
_entity_poly.pdbx_strand_id
1 'polypeptide(L)'
;MSARQRARRRREAVQGWLYAMPTTVFVVVLFLAPLCLVVAMSFADWPLLSGFRGWSFPENYADTVDHRLFWDSIRFTLIYTVAATVLLIGLGLGLGLLVQESSRWRSFLRTAFLLPSALGLASASLLFYVLYSPIAGPFAGWMQDAGVTILGTPNGALWATVLLIVWRFS
;
A
#
# COMPACT_ATOMS: atom_id res chain seq x y z
N MET A 1 7.15 -46.99 -14.51
CA MET A 1 7.06 -46.46 -13.13
C MET A 1 6.51 -47.54 -12.20
N SER A 2 7.25 -48.00 -11.21
CA SER A 2 6.85 -49.06 -10.30
C SER A 2 5.74 -48.60 -9.33
N ALA A 3 4.88 -49.53 -8.88
CA ALA A 3 3.79 -49.24 -7.93
C ALA A 3 4.31 -48.56 -6.64
N ARG A 4 5.53 -48.90 -6.19
CA ARG A 4 6.19 -48.32 -5.02
C ARG A 4 6.55 -46.83 -5.24
N GLN A 5 6.97 -46.44 -6.45
CA GLN A 5 7.27 -45.03 -6.77
C GLN A 5 5.99 -44.17 -6.79
N ARG A 6 4.87 -44.72 -7.26
CA ARG A 6 3.56 -44.01 -7.24
C ARG A 6 3.05 -43.82 -5.80
N ALA A 7 3.21 -44.84 -4.95
CA ALA A 7 2.79 -44.76 -3.55
C ALA A 7 3.63 -43.73 -2.75
N ARG A 8 4.95 -43.67 -3.00
CA ARG A 8 5.85 -42.70 -2.38
C ARG A 8 5.49 -41.26 -2.79
N ARG A 9 5.31 -41.00 -4.09
CA ARG A 9 4.89 -39.68 -4.59
C ARG A 9 3.52 -39.23 -4.01
N ARG A 10 2.57 -40.16 -3.86
CA ARG A 10 1.28 -39.83 -3.20
C ARG A 10 1.45 -39.44 -1.74
N ARG A 11 2.29 -40.15 -0.98
CA ARG A 11 2.59 -39.78 0.41
C ARG A 11 3.29 -38.41 0.52
N GLU A 12 4.28 -38.15 -0.32
CA GLU A 12 4.98 -36.86 -0.39
C GLU A 12 4.01 -35.72 -0.77
N ALA A 13 3.10 -35.95 -1.70
CA ALA A 13 2.07 -34.98 -2.07
C ALA A 13 1.09 -34.70 -0.93
N VAL A 14 0.60 -35.76 -0.24
CA VAL A 14 -0.32 -35.61 0.90
C VAL A 14 0.37 -34.85 2.06
N GLN A 15 1.62 -35.18 2.35
CA GLN A 15 2.38 -34.46 3.37
C GLN A 15 2.57 -32.98 2.99
N GLY A 16 2.92 -32.70 1.72
CA GLY A 16 3.00 -31.32 1.22
C GLY A 16 1.69 -30.55 1.38
N TRP A 17 0.56 -31.17 1.05
CA TRP A 17 -0.76 -30.57 1.26
C TRP A 17 -1.10 -30.33 2.72
N LEU A 18 -0.75 -31.26 3.63
CA LEU A 18 -0.98 -31.10 5.05
C LEU A 18 -0.18 -29.93 5.64
N TYR A 19 1.07 -29.74 5.20
CA TYR A 19 1.87 -28.59 5.63
C TYR A 19 1.38 -27.26 5.03
N ALA A 20 0.85 -27.27 3.80
CA ALA A 20 0.30 -26.08 3.17
C ALA A 20 -1.12 -25.72 3.68
N MET A 21 -1.85 -26.70 4.22
CA MET A 21 -3.27 -26.57 4.61
C MET A 21 -3.52 -25.39 5.59
N PRO A 22 -2.78 -25.20 6.69
CA PRO A 22 -3.03 -24.10 7.60
C PRO A 22 -2.95 -22.74 6.89
N THR A 23 -1.90 -22.54 6.11
CA THR A 23 -1.71 -21.29 5.34
C THR A 23 -2.81 -21.12 4.30
N THR A 24 -3.18 -22.19 3.58
CA THR A 24 -4.25 -22.17 2.57
C THR A 24 -5.58 -21.80 3.21
N VAL A 25 -5.92 -22.38 4.37
CA VAL A 25 -7.15 -22.05 5.10
C VAL A 25 -7.17 -20.57 5.49
N PHE A 26 -6.06 -20.05 6.02
CA PHE A 26 -5.96 -18.63 6.35
C PHE A 26 -6.19 -17.74 5.12
N VAL A 27 -5.55 -18.04 4.00
CA VAL A 27 -5.71 -17.28 2.77
C VAL A 27 -7.15 -17.36 2.24
N VAL A 28 -7.75 -18.54 2.25
CA VAL A 28 -9.14 -18.71 1.78
C VAL A 28 -10.12 -17.96 2.68
N VAL A 29 -10.02 -18.11 3.99
CA VAL A 29 -11.00 -17.54 4.93
C VAL A 29 -10.82 -16.03 5.09
N LEU A 30 -9.58 -15.56 5.20
CA LEU A 30 -9.32 -14.14 5.51
C LEU A 30 -9.14 -13.26 4.27
N PHE A 31 -8.86 -13.86 3.12
CA PHE A 31 -8.62 -13.09 1.90
C PHE A 31 -9.62 -13.42 0.79
N LEU A 32 -9.73 -14.69 0.38
CA LEU A 32 -10.60 -15.06 -0.73
C LEU A 32 -12.09 -14.96 -0.39
N ALA A 33 -12.51 -15.36 0.79
CA ALA A 33 -13.92 -15.29 1.17
C ALA A 33 -14.41 -13.83 1.25
N PRO A 34 -13.73 -12.89 1.93
CA PRO A 34 -14.10 -11.48 1.89
C PRO A 34 -14.04 -10.88 0.47
N LEU A 35 -13.06 -11.27 -0.34
CA LEU A 35 -12.95 -10.80 -1.72
C LEU A 35 -14.15 -11.24 -2.56
N CYS A 36 -14.56 -12.51 -2.47
CA CYS A 36 -15.76 -13.01 -3.15
C CYS A 36 -17.02 -12.27 -2.68
N LEU A 37 -17.10 -11.98 -1.37
CA LEU A 37 -18.21 -11.23 -0.82
C LEU A 37 -18.25 -9.79 -1.36
N VAL A 38 -17.13 -9.09 -1.42
CA VAL A 38 -17.05 -7.75 -2.02
C VAL A 38 -17.45 -7.78 -3.49
N VAL A 39 -17.00 -8.78 -4.26
CA VAL A 39 -17.41 -8.96 -5.65
C VAL A 39 -18.92 -9.17 -5.74
N ALA A 40 -19.52 -10.03 -4.91
CA ALA A 40 -20.96 -10.22 -4.88
C ALA A 40 -21.72 -8.95 -4.50
N MET A 41 -21.23 -8.20 -3.51
CA MET A 41 -21.80 -6.92 -3.10
C MET A 41 -21.74 -5.86 -4.21
N SER A 42 -20.74 -5.89 -5.08
CA SER A 42 -20.62 -4.94 -6.18
C SER A 42 -21.74 -5.06 -7.23
N PHE A 43 -22.39 -6.22 -7.30
CA PHE A 43 -23.54 -6.48 -8.18
C PHE A 43 -24.89 -6.24 -7.50
N ALA A 44 -24.89 -5.88 -6.22
CA ALA A 44 -26.10 -5.75 -5.40
C ALA A 44 -26.23 -4.34 -4.80
N ASP A 45 -27.46 -3.91 -4.58
CA ASP A 45 -27.74 -2.78 -3.70
C ASP A 45 -27.61 -3.28 -2.25
N TRP A 46 -26.42 -3.03 -1.67
CA TRP A 46 -26.08 -3.50 -0.33
C TRP A 46 -25.53 -2.35 0.53
N PRO A 47 -26.40 -1.45 1.02
CA PRO A 47 -25.97 -0.43 1.96
C PRO A 47 -25.44 -1.06 3.26
N LEU A 48 -24.32 -0.53 3.77
CA LEU A 48 -23.61 -1.06 4.94
C LEU A 48 -24.49 -1.21 6.19
N LEU A 49 -25.49 -0.35 6.35
CA LEU A 49 -26.37 -0.33 7.53
C LEU A 49 -27.68 -1.10 7.33
N SER A 50 -28.10 -1.35 6.09
CA SER A 50 -29.42 -1.92 5.79
C SER A 50 -29.34 -3.32 5.20
N GLY A 51 -28.14 -3.81 4.86
CA GLY A 51 -27.95 -5.13 4.25
C GLY A 51 -28.45 -5.21 2.80
N PHE A 52 -28.60 -6.44 2.33
CA PHE A 52 -28.99 -6.71 0.93
C PHE A 52 -30.42 -6.26 0.64
N ARG A 53 -30.59 -5.42 -0.39
CA ARG A 53 -31.88 -4.91 -0.86
C ARG A 53 -32.31 -5.46 -2.21
N GLY A 54 -31.36 -5.98 -2.98
CA GLY A 54 -31.63 -6.53 -4.32
C GLY A 54 -30.38 -6.50 -5.20
N TRP A 55 -30.56 -6.94 -6.44
CA TRP A 55 -29.49 -6.86 -7.45
C TRP A 55 -29.57 -5.52 -8.18
N SER A 56 -28.41 -4.85 -8.34
CA SER A 56 -28.28 -3.51 -8.91
C SER A 56 -27.20 -3.47 -10.00
N PHE A 57 -27.21 -4.46 -10.87
CA PHE A 57 -26.33 -4.48 -12.03
C PHE A 57 -27.10 -4.00 -13.29
N PRO A 58 -26.57 -3.07 -14.09
CA PRO A 58 -25.22 -2.46 -14.06
C PRO A 58 -25.15 -1.10 -13.31
N GLU A 59 -26.21 -0.70 -12.61
CA GLU A 59 -26.39 0.65 -12.04
C GLU A 59 -25.23 1.09 -11.14
N ASN A 60 -24.78 0.25 -10.20
CA ASN A 60 -23.63 0.57 -9.34
C ASN A 60 -22.38 0.96 -10.10
N TYR A 61 -22.14 0.33 -11.24
CA TYR A 61 -20.97 0.62 -12.08
C TYR A 61 -21.17 1.90 -12.89
N ALA A 62 -22.37 2.12 -13.40
CA ALA A 62 -22.73 3.35 -14.12
C ALA A 62 -22.58 4.55 -13.19
N ASP A 63 -23.16 4.50 -12.00
CA ASP A 63 -23.06 5.56 -10.99
C ASP A 63 -21.61 5.84 -10.59
N THR A 64 -20.79 4.77 -10.46
CA THR A 64 -19.37 4.92 -10.14
C THR A 64 -18.62 5.66 -11.23
N VAL A 65 -18.86 5.30 -12.51
CA VAL A 65 -18.17 5.93 -13.66
C VAL A 65 -18.64 7.37 -13.87
N ASP A 66 -19.89 7.67 -13.59
CA ASP A 66 -20.44 9.03 -13.71
C ASP A 66 -19.98 9.93 -12.54
N HIS A 67 -19.46 9.34 -11.47
CA HIS A 67 -19.03 10.10 -10.31
C HIS A 67 -17.65 10.74 -10.53
N ARG A 68 -17.57 12.08 -10.43
CA ARG A 68 -16.33 12.84 -10.63
C ARG A 68 -15.17 12.35 -9.77
N LEU A 69 -15.43 11.97 -8.51
CA LEU A 69 -14.39 11.49 -7.58
C LEU A 69 -13.70 10.22 -8.07
N PHE A 70 -14.38 9.39 -8.86
CA PHE A 70 -13.78 8.20 -9.45
C PHE A 70 -12.62 8.56 -10.40
N TRP A 71 -12.86 9.49 -11.30
CA TRP A 71 -11.84 9.95 -12.25
C TRP A 71 -10.72 10.74 -11.59
N ASP A 72 -11.06 11.59 -10.61
CA ASP A 72 -10.07 12.30 -9.81
C ASP A 72 -9.16 11.33 -9.05
N SER A 73 -9.71 10.23 -8.50
CA SER A 73 -8.96 9.18 -7.82
C SER A 73 -8.04 8.40 -8.76
N ILE A 74 -8.52 8.04 -9.95
CA ILE A 74 -7.70 7.39 -10.98
C ILE A 74 -6.54 8.29 -11.37
N ARG A 75 -6.81 9.57 -11.68
CA ARG A 75 -5.77 10.53 -12.03
C ARG A 75 -4.73 10.69 -10.93
N PHE A 76 -5.20 10.84 -9.68
CA PHE A 76 -4.33 10.93 -8.52
C PHE A 76 -3.44 9.69 -8.40
N THR A 77 -4.03 8.50 -8.49
CA THR A 77 -3.31 7.22 -8.36
C THR A 77 -2.25 7.07 -9.46
N LEU A 78 -2.58 7.42 -10.70
CA LEU A 78 -1.62 7.34 -11.82
C LEU A 78 -0.44 8.30 -11.61
N ILE A 79 -0.70 9.56 -11.30
CA ILE A 79 0.35 10.55 -11.04
C ILE A 79 1.22 10.12 -9.87
N TYR A 80 0.59 9.71 -8.76
CA TYR A 80 1.27 9.22 -7.57
C TYR A 80 2.17 8.01 -7.89
N THR A 81 1.63 7.00 -8.59
CA THR A 81 2.37 5.79 -8.93
C THR A 81 3.59 6.09 -9.79
N VAL A 82 3.42 6.89 -10.85
CA VAL A 82 4.54 7.27 -11.72
C VAL A 82 5.58 8.07 -10.96
N ALA A 83 5.17 9.11 -10.23
CA ALA A 83 6.08 9.96 -9.48
C ALA A 83 6.84 9.17 -8.41
N ALA A 84 6.14 8.37 -7.60
CA ALA A 84 6.74 7.54 -6.56
C ALA A 84 7.70 6.50 -7.16
N THR A 85 7.32 5.81 -8.25
CA THR A 85 8.16 4.81 -8.90
C THR A 85 9.46 5.41 -9.44
N VAL A 86 9.37 6.52 -10.17
CA VAL A 86 10.56 7.19 -10.72
C VAL A 86 11.51 7.64 -9.61
N LEU A 87 10.96 8.26 -8.57
CA LEU A 87 11.76 8.73 -7.44
C LEU A 87 12.36 7.59 -6.62
N LEU A 88 11.59 6.53 -6.33
CA LEU A 88 12.08 5.37 -5.59
C LEU A 88 13.18 4.63 -6.34
N ILE A 89 13.00 4.37 -7.64
CA ILE A 89 14.02 3.70 -8.45
C ILE A 89 15.25 4.60 -8.59
N GLY A 90 15.07 5.88 -8.88
CA GLY A 90 16.16 6.82 -9.07
C GLY A 90 16.99 7.02 -7.79
N LEU A 91 16.32 7.27 -6.66
CA LEU A 91 17.00 7.43 -5.37
C LEU A 91 17.58 6.11 -4.87
N GLY A 92 16.84 5.01 -4.95
CA GLY A 92 17.30 3.70 -4.52
C GLY A 92 18.56 3.25 -5.29
N LEU A 93 18.59 3.44 -6.61
CA LEU A 93 19.79 3.21 -7.43
C LEU A 93 20.93 4.15 -7.04
N GLY A 94 20.66 5.45 -6.91
CA GLY A 94 21.66 6.44 -6.52
C GLY A 94 22.27 6.14 -5.16
N LEU A 95 21.45 5.87 -4.15
CA LEU A 95 21.91 5.51 -2.81
C LEU A 95 22.63 4.14 -2.81
N GLY A 96 22.11 3.16 -3.55
CA GLY A 96 22.75 1.84 -3.70
C GLY A 96 24.17 1.95 -4.27
N LEU A 97 24.36 2.76 -5.32
CA LEU A 97 25.68 3.03 -5.91
C LEU A 97 26.62 3.77 -4.94
N LEU A 98 26.10 4.74 -4.17
CA LEU A 98 26.89 5.48 -3.18
C LEU A 98 27.47 4.58 -2.07
N VAL A 99 26.71 3.54 -1.66
CA VAL A 99 27.11 2.65 -0.58
C VAL A 99 27.65 1.30 -1.05
N GLN A 100 27.93 1.14 -2.36
CA GLN A 100 28.38 -0.12 -2.96
C GLN A 100 29.72 -0.60 -2.40
N GLU A 101 30.69 0.31 -2.19
CA GLU A 101 31.99 -0.07 -1.66
C GLU A 101 31.98 -0.21 -0.13
N SER A 102 32.86 -1.02 0.42
CA SER A 102 33.00 -1.26 1.86
C SER A 102 33.86 -0.19 2.53
N SER A 103 33.24 0.66 3.35
CA SER A 103 33.90 1.64 4.22
C SER A 103 33.10 1.78 5.52
N ARG A 104 33.78 2.15 6.63
CA ARG A 104 33.10 2.40 7.92
C ARG A 104 32.01 3.47 7.80
N TRP A 105 32.29 4.53 7.04
CA TRP A 105 31.33 5.61 6.78
C TRP A 105 30.13 5.12 5.97
N ARG A 106 30.37 4.32 4.93
CA ARG A 106 29.31 3.74 4.09
C ARG A 106 28.47 2.70 4.84
N SER A 107 29.08 1.96 5.77
CA SER A 107 28.34 1.06 6.66
C SER A 107 27.37 1.85 7.58
N PHE A 108 27.81 2.98 8.12
CA PHE A 108 26.94 3.87 8.87
C PHE A 108 25.78 4.41 8.02
N LEU A 109 26.05 4.85 6.79
CA LEU A 109 25.02 5.32 5.87
C LEU A 109 24.00 4.23 5.54
N ARG A 110 24.43 2.98 5.31
CA ARG A 110 23.51 1.84 5.11
C ARG A 110 22.55 1.67 6.28
N THR A 111 23.06 1.75 7.51
CA THR A 111 22.24 1.63 8.70
C THR A 111 21.27 2.83 8.82
N ALA A 112 21.73 4.03 8.52
CA ALA A 112 20.89 5.23 8.55
C ALA A 112 19.76 5.19 7.52
N PHE A 113 20.01 4.66 6.31
CA PHE A 113 18.98 4.51 5.27
C PHE A 113 17.99 3.39 5.56
N LEU A 114 18.37 2.38 6.35
CA LEU A 114 17.46 1.32 6.77
C LEU A 114 16.54 1.73 7.95
N LEU A 115 16.91 2.77 8.72
CA LEU A 115 16.09 3.22 9.85
C LEU A 115 14.65 3.60 9.48
N PRO A 116 14.40 4.38 8.41
CA PRO A 116 13.03 4.70 8.00
C PRO A 116 12.18 3.47 7.70
N SER A 117 12.76 2.45 7.07
CA SER A 117 12.05 1.22 6.71
C SER A 117 11.67 0.37 7.92
N ALA A 118 12.37 0.50 9.04
CA ALA A 118 12.07 -0.20 10.29
C ALA A 118 10.80 0.34 10.98
N LEU A 119 10.40 1.58 10.67
CA LEU A 119 9.15 2.14 11.19
C LEU A 119 7.95 1.51 10.49
N GLY A 120 6.90 1.15 11.24
CA GLY A 120 5.62 0.74 10.68
C GLY A 120 5.00 1.86 9.84
N LEU A 121 4.26 1.51 8.77
CA LEU A 121 3.63 2.50 7.89
C LEU A 121 2.72 3.47 8.67
N ALA A 122 1.94 2.95 9.62
CA ALA A 122 1.06 3.76 10.45
C ALA A 122 1.84 4.80 11.28
N SER A 123 2.96 4.39 11.91
CA SER A 123 3.80 5.29 12.70
C SER A 123 4.47 6.36 11.84
N ALA A 124 4.97 5.98 10.67
CA ALA A 124 5.53 6.91 9.70
C ALA A 124 4.47 7.92 9.22
N SER A 125 3.25 7.45 8.92
CA SER A 125 2.15 8.31 8.48
C SER A 125 1.75 9.33 9.57
N LEU A 126 1.68 8.90 10.83
CA LEU A 126 1.41 9.81 11.96
C LEU A 126 2.52 10.86 12.14
N LEU A 127 3.78 10.45 12.03
CA LEU A 127 4.92 11.36 12.12
C LEU A 127 4.84 12.43 11.02
N PHE A 128 4.60 12.05 9.77
CA PHE A 128 4.48 13.00 8.67
C PHE A 128 3.21 13.84 8.76
N TYR A 129 2.10 13.28 9.28
CA TYR A 129 0.89 14.05 9.56
C TYR A 129 1.17 15.18 10.56
N VAL A 130 1.86 14.89 11.67
CA VAL A 130 2.25 15.91 12.64
C VAL A 130 3.24 16.91 12.02
N LEU A 131 4.22 16.44 11.25
CA LEU A 131 5.20 17.29 10.57
C LEU A 131 4.55 18.32 9.64
N TYR A 132 3.50 17.90 8.91
CA TYR A 132 2.75 18.76 7.98
C TYR A 132 1.57 19.48 8.61
N SER A 133 1.35 19.32 9.92
CA SER A 133 0.26 19.98 10.62
C SER A 133 0.56 21.46 10.83
N PRO A 134 -0.32 22.36 10.38
CA PRO A 134 -0.15 23.79 10.63
C PRO A 134 -0.45 24.19 12.08
N ILE A 135 -0.92 23.25 12.92
CA ILE A 135 -1.30 23.53 14.32
C ILE A 135 -0.26 22.99 15.30
N ALA A 136 0.26 21.77 15.06
CA ALA A 136 1.08 21.03 16.02
C ALA A 136 2.47 20.65 15.51
N GLY A 137 2.79 20.92 14.26
CA GLY A 137 4.06 20.54 13.63
C GLY A 137 5.21 21.51 13.98
N PRO A 138 6.46 21.06 13.81
CA PRO A 138 7.63 21.92 14.01
C PRO A 138 7.68 23.11 13.04
N PHE A 139 6.99 23.03 11.92
CA PHE A 139 6.86 24.07 10.89
C PHE A 139 5.55 24.84 10.99
N ALA A 140 4.76 24.65 12.06
CA ALA A 140 3.43 25.25 12.22
C ALA A 140 3.47 26.78 12.14
N GLY A 141 4.40 27.44 12.83
CA GLY A 141 4.55 28.90 12.78
C GLY A 141 4.80 29.40 11.36
N TRP A 142 5.77 28.82 10.67
CA TRP A 142 6.07 29.19 9.29
C TRP A 142 4.87 28.95 8.35
N MET A 143 4.15 27.85 8.50
CA MET A 143 2.96 27.54 7.69
C MET A 143 1.83 28.54 7.93
N GLN A 144 1.63 28.94 9.19
CA GLN A 144 0.62 29.95 9.55
C GLN A 144 0.97 31.32 8.99
N ASP A 145 2.22 31.75 9.16
CA ASP A 145 2.71 33.03 8.64
C ASP A 145 2.66 33.12 7.12
N ALA A 146 2.96 32.01 6.44
CA ALA A 146 2.89 31.90 4.97
C ALA A 146 1.48 31.63 4.43
N GLY A 147 0.49 31.34 5.27
CA GLY A 147 -0.85 30.96 4.86
C GLY A 147 -0.91 29.65 4.07
N VAL A 148 0.07 28.75 4.29
CA VAL A 148 0.22 27.50 3.53
C VAL A 148 -0.32 26.31 4.32
N THR A 149 -1.20 25.52 3.69
CA THR A 149 -1.68 24.23 4.21
C THR A 149 -1.28 23.11 3.26
N ILE A 150 -0.25 22.35 3.62
CA ILE A 150 0.29 21.28 2.74
C ILE A 150 -0.77 20.21 2.48
N LEU A 151 -1.41 19.69 3.52
CA LEU A 151 -2.42 18.64 3.41
C LEU A 151 -3.80 19.17 3.00
N GLY A 152 -4.01 20.49 3.01
CA GLY A 152 -5.30 21.12 2.64
C GLY A 152 -5.53 21.25 1.15
N THR A 153 -4.55 20.95 0.30
CA THR A 153 -4.66 21.03 -1.15
C THR A 153 -4.39 19.65 -1.79
N PRO A 154 -5.11 19.26 -2.87
CA PRO A 154 -4.90 17.97 -3.53
C PRO A 154 -3.46 17.75 -3.97
N ASN A 155 -2.81 18.77 -4.54
CA ASN A 155 -1.43 18.70 -4.97
C ASN A 155 -0.46 18.61 -3.79
N GLY A 156 -0.69 19.37 -2.73
CA GLY A 156 0.11 19.30 -1.51
C GLY A 156 0.04 17.92 -0.85
N ALA A 157 -1.16 17.37 -0.71
CA ALA A 157 -1.39 16.04 -0.18
C ALA A 157 -0.70 14.95 -1.03
N LEU A 158 -0.74 15.06 -2.36
CA LEU A 158 -0.07 14.16 -3.28
C LEU A 158 1.45 14.14 -3.03
N TRP A 159 2.09 15.31 -3.07
CA TRP A 159 3.54 15.40 -2.91
C TRP A 159 3.99 15.06 -1.50
N ALA A 160 3.20 15.38 -0.47
CA ALA A 160 3.44 14.97 0.90
C ALA A 160 3.45 13.44 1.04
N THR A 161 2.49 12.76 0.39
CA THR A 161 2.42 11.30 0.38
C THR A 161 3.57 10.67 -0.41
N VAL A 162 3.92 11.22 -1.56
CA VAL A 162 5.10 10.79 -2.35
C VAL A 162 6.37 10.91 -1.52
N LEU A 163 6.56 12.03 -0.83
CA LEU A 163 7.75 12.27 -0.01
C LEU A 163 7.84 11.29 1.17
N LEU A 164 6.72 11.00 1.83
CA LEU A 164 6.65 9.99 2.89
C LEU A 164 7.09 8.61 2.38
N ILE A 165 6.54 8.17 1.26
CA ILE A 165 6.83 6.85 0.69
C ILE A 165 8.28 6.78 0.21
N VAL A 166 8.76 7.82 -0.47
CA VAL A 166 10.17 7.91 -0.91
C VAL A 166 11.11 7.86 0.29
N TRP A 167 10.85 8.66 1.34
CA TRP A 167 11.67 8.64 2.56
C TRP A 167 11.67 7.28 3.25
N ARG A 168 10.55 6.57 3.22
CA ARG A 168 10.41 5.27 3.90
C ARG A 168 11.10 4.13 3.14
N PHE A 169 11.09 4.14 1.83
CA PHE A 169 11.50 3.01 0.99
C PHE A 169 12.76 3.27 0.16
N SER A 170 13.34 4.46 0.19
CA SER A 170 14.66 4.72 -0.39
C SER A 170 15.76 4.30 0.58
#